data_69243fa858cfa2f0d7275c803341a00d
#
_entry.id   69243fa858cfa2f0d7275c803341a00d
#
_cell.length_a   1.000
_cell.length_b   1.000
_cell.length_c   1.000
_cell.angle_alpha   90.00
_cell.angle_beta   90.00
_cell.angle_gamma   90.00
#
_symmetry.space_group_name_H-M   'P 1'
#
loop_
_entity.id
_entity.type
_entity.pdbx_description
1 polymer ?
#
loop_
_entity_poly.entity_id
_entity_poly.type
_entity_poly.pdbx_seq_one_letter_code
_entity_poly.pdbx_strand_id
1 'polypeptide(L)'
;MAIFGMKDASNITLLDKASKKVAMYIDYANATTSEWSSDRVYATKKGANAIAWDTNRSGKLTLESELFDLKLLAMTVGSGLDQGSADIFRRETFTLDSSKAFKLESVPKSDSVSIFKLKDDGVEHDGSEIPQKITGNAGSVPTMVTDVAVTAKDVSADITWSASNGANSYVVYRDGVQIGQPTTTSFSDSDLIAETQYKYTVTAVNTNGQSPVSAEVVITTAAAGTSTAGAVVKATDEAIAIATAIANAAGQSGLSFTVGEGGAIQLSDEAIVGAEYVAYYVASVNGATTITVGADTFASAFEIYGDAYIRDQSSGEDSFIQLHYFNARPQSNFTLTQSAKEPTSLSIVFDLFPNDKGDLATYKIVK
;
A
#
# COMPACT_ATOMS: atom_id res chain seq x y z
N MET A 1 -8.09 -37.89 51.29
CA MET A 1 -7.58 -37.34 50.03
C MET A 1 -8.00 -35.89 50.04
N ALA A 2 -7.08 -34.95 49.93
CA ALA A 2 -7.43 -33.53 49.95
C ALA A 2 -8.10 -33.16 48.60
N ILE A 3 -9.22 -32.45 48.66
CA ILE A 3 -9.94 -31.96 47.52
C ILE A 3 -9.74 -30.45 47.43
N PHE A 4 -9.28 -29.96 46.31
CA PHE A 4 -8.99 -28.54 46.09
C PHE A 4 -9.88 -27.94 45.03
N GLY A 5 -10.30 -26.70 45.20
CA GLY A 5 -10.84 -25.86 44.16
C GLY A 5 -9.77 -24.90 43.65
N MET A 6 -9.61 -24.78 42.33
CA MET A 6 -8.75 -23.76 41.74
C MET A 6 -9.61 -22.57 41.33
N LYS A 7 -9.19 -21.39 41.71
CA LYS A 7 -9.82 -20.12 41.36
C LYS A 7 -8.76 -19.20 40.76
N ASP A 8 -9.16 -18.43 39.78
CA ASP A 8 -8.44 -17.43 39.00
C ASP A 8 -7.72 -17.94 37.76
N ALA A 9 -7.70 -17.09 36.73
CA ALA A 9 -6.78 -17.23 35.64
C ALA A 9 -5.35 -17.05 36.15
N SER A 10 -4.46 -17.91 35.74
CA SER A 10 -3.07 -17.85 36.19
C SER A 10 -2.39 -16.57 35.66
N ASN A 11 -1.65 -15.89 36.52
CA ASN A 11 -0.65 -14.94 36.05
C ASN A 11 0.42 -15.71 35.26
N ILE A 12 0.67 -15.32 34.04
CA ILE A 12 1.51 -16.08 33.10
C ILE A 12 2.83 -15.37 32.86
N THR A 13 3.93 -16.07 33.09
CA THR A 13 5.27 -15.60 32.72
C THR A 13 5.81 -16.47 31.60
N LEU A 14 6.13 -15.82 30.47
CA LEU A 14 6.79 -16.45 29.34
C LEU A 14 8.29 -16.16 29.38
N LEU A 15 9.10 -17.21 29.38
CA LEU A 15 10.54 -17.13 29.22
C LEU A 15 10.91 -17.62 27.83
N ASP A 16 11.73 -16.87 27.12
CA ASP A 16 12.33 -17.36 25.90
C ASP A 16 13.18 -18.60 26.20
N LYS A 17 12.90 -19.71 25.54
CA LYS A 17 13.50 -21.00 25.86
C LYS A 17 15.00 -21.03 25.63
N ALA A 18 15.50 -20.32 24.64
CA ALA A 18 16.91 -20.29 24.27
C ALA A 18 17.72 -19.43 25.22
N SER A 19 17.28 -18.19 25.49
CA SER A 19 18.00 -17.22 26.31
C SER A 19 17.70 -17.34 27.81
N LYS A 20 16.63 -18.03 28.19
CA LYS A 20 16.09 -18.13 29.56
C LYS A 20 15.73 -16.78 30.19
N LYS A 21 15.54 -15.76 29.37
CA LYS A 21 15.12 -14.43 29.82
C LYS A 21 13.61 -14.32 29.80
N VAL A 22 13.07 -13.55 30.72
CA VAL A 22 11.65 -13.21 30.72
C VAL A 22 11.34 -12.41 29.46
N ALA A 23 10.53 -12.99 28.60
CA ALA A 23 10.05 -12.37 27.40
C ALA A 23 8.81 -11.52 27.67
N MET A 24 7.88 -12.04 28.48
CA MET A 24 6.64 -11.36 28.82
C MET A 24 6.05 -11.84 30.14
N TYR A 25 5.31 -10.96 30.82
CA TYR A 25 4.45 -11.26 31.96
C TYR A 25 3.03 -10.81 31.61
N ILE A 26 2.04 -11.69 31.81
CA ILE A 26 0.63 -11.49 31.51
C ILE A 26 -0.15 -11.64 32.79
N ASP A 27 -0.78 -10.56 33.27
CA ASP A 27 -1.65 -10.51 34.43
C ASP A 27 -3.11 -10.17 34.10
N TYR A 28 -3.40 -10.08 32.82
CA TYR A 28 -4.70 -9.70 32.25
C TYR A 28 -5.37 -10.82 31.44
N ALA A 29 -4.94 -12.06 31.59
CA ALA A 29 -5.60 -13.19 30.95
C ALA A 29 -6.98 -13.42 31.59
N ASN A 30 -8.03 -13.46 30.77
CA ASN A 30 -9.39 -13.72 31.26
C ASN A 30 -9.63 -15.22 31.49
N ALA A 31 -8.96 -16.06 30.71
CA ALA A 31 -8.99 -17.49 30.85
C ALA A 31 -7.66 -18.13 30.46
N THR A 32 -7.31 -19.18 31.19
CA THR A 32 -6.17 -20.05 30.89
C THR A 32 -6.64 -21.48 30.88
N THR A 33 -6.58 -22.15 29.75
CA THR A 33 -7.07 -23.52 29.58
C THR A 33 -5.93 -24.45 29.20
N SER A 34 -5.76 -25.53 29.98
CA SER A 34 -4.82 -26.61 29.64
C SER A 34 -5.58 -27.85 29.20
N GLU A 35 -5.30 -28.32 28.02
CA GLU A 35 -5.92 -29.51 27.45
C GLU A 35 -4.86 -30.59 27.26
N TRP A 36 -5.22 -31.83 27.64
CA TRP A 36 -4.37 -33.00 27.50
C TRP A 36 -5.08 -34.05 26.68
N SER A 37 -4.41 -34.61 25.69
CA SER A 37 -4.94 -35.68 24.84
C SER A 37 -3.92 -36.81 24.71
N SER A 38 -4.41 -38.01 24.39
CA SER A 38 -3.59 -39.18 24.06
C SER A 38 -4.28 -40.03 23.02
N ASP A 39 -3.49 -40.66 22.17
CA ASP A 39 -4.02 -41.68 21.26
C ASP A 39 -4.29 -42.97 22.03
N ARG A 40 -5.41 -43.64 21.75
CA ARG A 40 -5.78 -44.89 22.39
C ARG A 40 -5.94 -45.98 21.36
N VAL A 41 -5.15 -47.04 21.53
CA VAL A 41 -5.20 -48.24 20.68
C VAL A 41 -5.89 -49.37 21.47
N TYR A 42 -6.73 -50.14 20.79
CA TYR A 42 -7.49 -51.24 21.39
C TYR A 42 -7.09 -52.59 20.77
N ALA A 43 -6.91 -53.58 21.63
CA ALA A 43 -7.05 -54.95 21.18
C ALA A 43 -8.51 -55.42 21.38
N THR A 44 -9.04 -56.08 20.37
CA THR A 44 -10.44 -56.55 20.39
C THR A 44 -10.50 -58.04 20.62
N LYS A 45 -11.51 -58.47 21.40
CA LYS A 45 -11.88 -59.88 21.56
C LYS A 45 -13.32 -60.08 21.17
N LYS A 46 -13.60 -60.93 20.21
CA LYS A 46 -14.96 -61.20 19.69
C LYS A 46 -15.71 -59.93 19.25
N GLY A 47 -14.97 -58.97 18.64
CA GLY A 47 -15.56 -57.71 18.17
C GLY A 47 -15.75 -56.62 19.21
N ALA A 48 -15.43 -56.84 20.49
CA ALA A 48 -15.46 -55.85 21.54
C ALA A 48 -14.04 -55.44 21.99
N ASN A 49 -13.86 -54.17 22.37
CA ASN A 49 -12.60 -53.65 22.93
C ASN A 49 -12.30 -54.37 24.23
N ALA A 50 -11.16 -55.09 24.32
CA ALA A 50 -10.78 -55.88 25.45
C ALA A 50 -9.59 -55.30 26.24
N ILE A 51 -8.64 -54.70 25.55
CA ILE A 51 -7.46 -54.07 26.15
C ILE A 51 -7.24 -52.71 25.47
N ALA A 52 -6.90 -51.70 26.24
CA ALA A 52 -6.58 -50.35 25.74
C ALA A 52 -5.14 -49.97 26.15
N TRP A 53 -4.44 -49.35 25.23
CA TRP A 53 -3.15 -48.71 25.50
C TRP A 53 -3.24 -47.25 25.11
N ASP A 54 -2.81 -46.34 25.97
CA ASP A 54 -2.66 -44.94 25.70
C ASP A 54 -1.24 -44.63 25.23
N THR A 55 -1.11 -43.93 24.11
CA THR A 55 0.17 -43.52 23.50
C THR A 55 0.12 -42.04 23.12
N ASN A 56 1.27 -41.45 22.78
CA ASN A 56 1.39 -40.13 22.18
C ASN A 56 0.63 -39.05 22.96
N ARG A 57 0.93 -38.88 24.25
CA ARG A 57 0.33 -37.80 25.03
C ARG A 57 0.77 -36.44 24.49
N SER A 58 -0.19 -35.59 24.20
CA SER A 58 0.02 -34.20 23.77
C SER A 58 -0.74 -33.24 24.67
N GLY A 59 -0.37 -31.98 24.67
CA GLY A 59 -1.03 -30.94 25.44
C GLY A 59 -1.12 -29.64 24.66
N LYS A 60 -2.12 -28.84 25.04
CA LYS A 60 -2.30 -27.47 24.56
C LYS A 60 -2.52 -26.56 25.74
N LEU A 61 -2.01 -25.34 25.65
CA LEU A 61 -2.30 -24.25 26.57
C LEU A 61 -2.93 -23.12 25.80
N THR A 62 -4.15 -22.73 26.14
CA THR A 62 -4.85 -21.60 25.55
C THR A 62 -4.87 -20.44 26.52
N LEU A 63 -4.45 -19.26 26.06
CA LEU A 63 -4.55 -17.99 26.75
C LEU A 63 -5.57 -17.12 26.04
N GLU A 64 -6.57 -16.66 26.77
CA GLU A 64 -7.60 -15.76 26.25
C GLU A 64 -7.51 -14.40 26.97
N SER A 65 -7.53 -13.32 26.19
CA SER A 65 -7.51 -11.96 26.72
C SER A 65 -8.44 -11.05 25.92
N GLU A 66 -9.16 -10.19 26.59
CA GLU A 66 -9.91 -9.08 26.00
C GLU A 66 -9.06 -7.82 25.83
N LEU A 67 -7.85 -7.81 26.38
CA LEU A 67 -6.87 -6.75 26.15
C LEU A 67 -5.95 -7.14 25.02
N PHE A 68 -5.88 -6.27 24.02
CA PHE A 68 -5.03 -6.46 22.86
C PHE A 68 -3.60 -5.97 23.13
N ASP A 69 -2.67 -6.91 23.29
CA ASP A 69 -1.26 -6.61 23.52
C ASP A 69 -0.44 -6.82 22.24
N LEU A 70 0.13 -5.73 21.71
CA LEU A 70 0.93 -5.75 20.49
C LEU A 70 2.19 -6.62 20.64
N LYS A 71 2.80 -6.66 21.83
CA LYS A 71 4.00 -7.47 22.07
C LYS A 71 3.66 -8.96 22.04
N LEU A 72 2.53 -9.32 22.64
CA LEU A 72 2.04 -10.70 22.62
C LEU A 72 1.72 -11.15 21.18
N LEU A 73 1.10 -10.29 20.39
CA LEU A 73 0.86 -10.54 18.95
C LEU A 73 2.17 -10.70 18.19
N ALA A 74 3.12 -9.77 18.36
CA ALA A 74 4.43 -9.83 17.69
C ALA A 74 5.18 -11.13 18.02
N MET A 75 5.17 -11.56 19.27
CA MET A 75 5.77 -12.82 19.71
C MET A 75 5.07 -14.04 19.08
N THR A 76 3.74 -13.99 18.95
CA THR A 76 2.96 -15.09 18.34
C THR A 76 3.27 -15.28 16.86
N VAL A 77 3.48 -14.19 16.13
CA VAL A 77 3.83 -14.24 14.69
C VAL A 77 5.34 -14.41 14.44
N GLY A 78 6.15 -14.42 15.50
CA GLY A 78 7.61 -14.51 15.39
C GLY A 78 8.28 -13.23 14.90
N SER A 79 7.60 -12.10 15.04
CA SER A 79 8.10 -10.77 14.65
C SER A 79 8.56 -9.97 15.86
N GLY A 80 9.35 -8.92 15.61
CA GLY A 80 9.60 -7.85 16.58
C GLY A 80 8.53 -6.76 16.51
N LEU A 81 8.65 -5.82 17.46
CA LEU A 81 7.96 -4.53 17.38
C LEU A 81 8.93 -3.53 16.78
N ASP A 82 8.73 -3.18 15.52
CA ASP A 82 9.53 -2.16 14.86
C ASP A 82 8.94 -0.79 15.16
N GLN A 83 9.73 0.05 15.83
CA GLN A 83 9.33 1.42 16.17
C GLN A 83 10.10 2.40 15.30
N GLY A 84 9.38 3.31 14.65
CA GLY A 84 10.01 4.28 13.78
C GLY A 84 9.01 5.08 12.96
N SER A 85 9.40 5.39 11.74
CA SER A 85 8.50 5.95 10.73
C SER A 85 7.89 4.82 9.90
N ALA A 86 6.61 4.93 9.63
CA ALA A 86 5.91 4.01 8.75
C ALA A 86 5.06 4.78 7.73
N ASP A 87 4.89 4.17 6.58
CA ASP A 87 3.96 4.66 5.57
C ASP A 87 2.57 4.15 5.88
N ILE A 88 1.62 5.07 5.99
CA ILE A 88 0.22 4.74 6.20
C ILE A 88 -0.62 5.24 5.05
N PHE A 89 -1.57 4.41 4.63
CA PHE A 89 -2.59 4.80 3.66
C PHE A 89 -3.71 5.53 4.38
N ARG A 90 -4.05 6.74 3.91
CA ARG A 90 -5.09 7.59 4.48
C ARG A 90 -6.24 7.80 3.51
N ARG A 91 -7.42 7.96 4.07
CA ARG A 91 -8.63 8.38 3.41
C ARG A 91 -9.21 9.57 4.18
N GLU A 92 -9.36 10.70 3.51
CA GLU A 92 -9.95 11.90 4.10
C GLU A 92 -11.09 12.43 3.23
N THR A 93 -12.20 12.79 3.83
CA THR A 93 -13.34 13.42 3.16
C THR A 93 -13.41 14.89 3.55
N PHE A 94 -13.80 15.72 2.59
CA PHE A 94 -13.94 17.16 2.82
C PHE A 94 -15.03 17.74 1.94
N THR A 95 -15.72 18.75 2.47
CA THR A 95 -16.68 19.57 1.70
C THR A 95 -15.93 20.77 1.14
N LEU A 96 -16.01 20.98 -0.16
CA LEU A 96 -15.28 22.05 -0.84
C LEU A 96 -15.91 23.41 -0.58
N ASP A 97 -15.13 24.35 -0.05
CA ASP A 97 -15.54 25.73 0.13
C ASP A 97 -15.26 26.60 -1.11
N SER A 98 -15.54 27.91 -1.00
CA SER A 98 -15.35 28.86 -2.09
C SER A 98 -13.89 29.08 -2.48
N SER A 99 -12.93 28.72 -1.62
CA SER A 99 -11.50 28.77 -1.96
C SER A 99 -11.07 27.65 -2.90
N LYS A 100 -11.89 26.61 -3.01
CA LYS A 100 -11.60 25.36 -3.76
C LYS A 100 -10.30 24.70 -3.33
N ALA A 101 -9.89 24.95 -2.09
CA ALA A 101 -8.67 24.45 -1.47
C ALA A 101 -9.00 23.73 -0.16
N PHE A 102 -8.15 22.76 0.19
CA PHE A 102 -8.16 22.14 1.51
C PHE A 102 -6.75 21.66 1.85
N LYS A 103 -6.53 21.31 3.10
CA LYS A 103 -5.25 20.81 3.56
C LYS A 103 -5.42 19.42 4.15
N LEU A 104 -4.63 18.48 3.66
CA LEU A 104 -4.56 17.13 4.22
C LEU A 104 -3.98 17.16 5.64
N GLU A 105 -4.44 16.28 6.52
CA GLU A 105 -3.95 16.17 7.89
C GLU A 105 -2.46 15.78 7.95
N SER A 106 -2.01 15.01 6.99
CA SER A 106 -0.61 14.60 6.86
C SER A 106 -0.05 15.00 5.51
N VAL A 107 1.27 15.23 5.46
CA VAL A 107 1.95 15.52 4.20
C VAL A 107 1.99 14.25 3.35
N PRO A 108 1.39 14.26 2.16
CA PRO A 108 1.39 13.11 1.28
C PRO A 108 2.78 12.85 0.70
N LYS A 109 3.06 11.60 0.37
CA LYS A 109 4.19 11.24 -0.48
C LYS A 109 3.95 11.73 -1.91
N SER A 110 5.05 12.00 -2.61
CA SER A 110 4.97 12.35 -4.04
C SER A 110 4.16 11.31 -4.80
N ASP A 111 3.30 11.79 -5.68
CA ASP A 111 2.49 10.98 -6.60
C ASP A 111 1.58 9.93 -5.93
N SER A 112 1.27 10.11 -4.65
CA SER A 112 0.41 9.19 -3.91
C SER A 112 -1.03 9.67 -3.71
N VAL A 113 -1.36 10.87 -4.17
CA VAL A 113 -2.67 11.48 -3.93
C VAL A 113 -3.62 11.15 -5.07
N SER A 114 -4.75 10.54 -4.74
CA SER A 114 -5.89 10.32 -5.64
C SER A 114 -7.13 10.99 -5.05
N ILE A 115 -7.82 11.79 -5.84
CA ILE A 115 -9.02 12.52 -5.42
C ILE A 115 -10.22 12.11 -6.26
N PHE A 116 -11.35 11.93 -5.61
CA PHE A 116 -12.63 11.61 -6.24
C PHE A 116 -13.72 12.51 -5.69
N LYS A 117 -14.72 12.82 -6.51
CA LYS A 117 -15.95 13.43 -6.04
C LYS A 117 -16.84 12.33 -5.45
N LEU A 118 -17.40 12.57 -4.26
CA LEU A 118 -18.35 11.65 -3.66
C LEU A 118 -19.75 11.83 -4.30
N LYS A 119 -20.53 10.75 -4.32
CA LYS A 119 -21.94 10.78 -4.63
C LYS A 119 -22.72 11.46 -3.48
N ASP A 120 -23.97 11.75 -3.70
CA ASP A 120 -24.83 12.42 -2.72
C ASP A 120 -25.05 11.62 -1.42
N ASP A 121 -24.69 10.34 -1.40
CA ASP A 121 -24.70 9.49 -0.20
C ASP A 121 -23.48 9.69 0.73
N GLY A 122 -22.46 10.44 0.28
CA GLY A 122 -21.23 10.72 1.03
C GLY A 122 -20.30 9.52 1.26
N VAL A 123 -20.63 8.36 0.72
CA VAL A 123 -19.91 7.08 0.95
C VAL A 123 -19.17 6.62 -0.29
N GLU A 124 -19.86 6.56 -1.43
CA GLU A 124 -19.28 6.11 -2.69
C GLU A 124 -18.82 7.28 -3.55
N HIS A 125 -17.69 7.12 -4.25
CA HIS A 125 -17.28 8.06 -5.29
C HIS A 125 -17.92 7.69 -6.64
N ASP A 126 -17.97 8.65 -7.55
CA ASP A 126 -18.60 8.48 -8.88
C ASP A 126 -17.76 7.60 -9.85
N GLY A 127 -16.60 7.13 -9.41
CA GLY A 127 -15.70 6.25 -10.18
C GLY A 127 -14.70 6.99 -11.06
N SER A 128 -14.83 8.32 -11.18
CA SER A 128 -13.92 9.13 -12.00
C SER A 128 -12.85 9.78 -11.11
N GLU A 129 -11.62 9.30 -11.21
CA GLU A 129 -10.48 9.92 -10.56
C GLU A 129 -10.22 11.30 -11.15
N ILE A 130 -10.06 12.30 -10.29
CA ILE A 130 -9.72 13.65 -10.70
C ILE A 130 -8.22 13.69 -11.01
N PRO A 131 -7.82 14.07 -12.24
CA PRO A 131 -6.42 14.08 -12.61
C PRO A 131 -5.62 15.11 -11.80
N GLN A 132 -4.46 14.69 -11.32
CA GLN A 132 -3.51 15.59 -10.69
C GLN A 132 -2.83 16.43 -11.77
N LYS A 133 -2.94 17.76 -11.63
CA LYS A 133 -2.16 18.70 -12.42
C LYS A 133 -0.83 18.98 -11.73
N ILE A 134 0.26 18.55 -12.33
CA ILE A 134 1.59 18.81 -11.79
C ILE A 134 1.93 20.28 -11.99
N THR A 135 1.96 21.05 -10.91
CA THR A 135 2.41 22.45 -10.92
C THR A 135 3.85 22.51 -10.43
N GLY A 136 4.76 22.82 -11.31
CA GLY A 136 6.16 23.06 -10.95
C GLY A 136 7.15 22.56 -11.99
N ASN A 137 8.24 23.27 -12.13
CA ASN A 137 9.30 23.12 -13.16
C ASN A 137 10.07 21.78 -13.12
N ALA A 138 9.68 20.81 -12.34
CA ALA A 138 10.48 19.59 -12.14
C ALA A 138 9.79 18.29 -12.62
N GLY A 139 8.60 18.34 -13.21
CA GLY A 139 7.88 17.12 -13.59
C GLY A 139 6.87 17.22 -14.73
N SER A 140 6.64 18.36 -15.34
CA SER A 140 5.72 18.48 -16.47
C SER A 140 6.39 18.13 -17.80
N VAL A 141 5.64 17.46 -18.69
CA VAL A 141 6.00 17.40 -20.10
C VAL A 141 6.05 18.83 -20.66
N PRO A 142 6.84 19.09 -21.71
CA PRO A 142 6.91 20.41 -22.33
C PRO A 142 5.54 20.89 -22.83
N THR A 143 5.38 22.20 -22.99
CA THR A 143 4.20 22.75 -23.66
C THR A 143 4.14 22.32 -25.11
N MET A 144 2.94 22.26 -25.68
CA MET A 144 2.75 21.97 -27.11
C MET A 144 3.58 22.95 -27.97
N VAL A 145 4.22 22.42 -28.98
CA VAL A 145 5.00 23.23 -29.95
C VAL A 145 4.05 24.10 -30.81
N THR A 146 4.36 25.38 -30.90
CA THR A 146 3.60 26.36 -31.71
C THR A 146 4.44 26.93 -32.86
N ASP A 147 3.78 27.63 -33.75
CA ASP A 147 4.40 28.34 -34.87
C ASP A 147 5.21 27.44 -35.80
N VAL A 148 4.80 26.19 -35.95
CA VAL A 148 5.45 25.30 -36.90
C VAL A 148 5.30 25.88 -38.31
N ALA A 149 6.42 26.11 -38.96
CA ALA A 149 6.49 26.66 -40.32
C ALA A 149 7.39 25.76 -41.17
N VAL A 150 6.97 25.47 -42.38
CA VAL A 150 7.68 24.61 -43.33
C VAL A 150 7.92 25.35 -44.61
N THR A 151 9.16 25.34 -45.12
CA THR A 151 9.56 25.88 -46.38
C THR A 151 9.98 24.74 -47.31
N ALA A 152 9.16 24.43 -48.28
CA ALA A 152 9.41 23.32 -49.21
C ALA A 152 10.33 23.76 -50.37
N LYS A 153 11.17 22.84 -50.83
CA LYS A 153 11.95 22.86 -52.05
C LYS A 153 11.50 21.68 -52.93
N ASP A 154 12.18 21.37 -53.97
CA ASP A 154 11.84 20.24 -54.84
C ASP A 154 12.07 18.87 -54.18
N VAL A 155 13.19 18.69 -53.48
CA VAL A 155 13.57 17.41 -52.84
C VAL A 155 13.90 17.56 -51.36
N SER A 156 13.57 18.69 -50.74
CA SER A 156 13.80 18.94 -49.33
C SER A 156 12.79 19.92 -48.74
N ALA A 157 12.71 19.94 -47.41
CA ALA A 157 11.91 20.89 -46.66
C ALA A 157 12.67 21.36 -45.40
N ASP A 158 12.62 22.66 -45.12
CA ASP A 158 13.14 23.24 -43.90
C ASP A 158 11.98 23.52 -42.94
N ILE A 159 12.00 22.90 -41.78
CA ILE A 159 10.98 23.00 -40.73
C ILE A 159 11.52 23.84 -39.60
N THR A 160 10.76 24.82 -39.14
CA THR A 160 11.11 25.67 -37.98
C THR A 160 9.91 25.81 -37.02
N TRP A 161 10.14 26.11 -35.78
CA TRP A 161 9.08 26.29 -34.76
C TRP A 161 9.54 27.19 -33.62
N SER A 162 8.59 27.63 -32.79
CA SER A 162 8.89 28.37 -31.57
C SER A 162 9.36 27.43 -30.45
N ALA A 163 10.30 27.89 -29.61
CA ALA A 163 10.78 27.10 -28.48
C ALA A 163 9.63 26.80 -27.50
N SER A 164 9.52 25.53 -27.12
CA SER A 164 8.53 25.09 -26.16
C SER A 164 9.12 25.18 -24.73
N ASN A 165 8.34 25.69 -23.78
CA ASN A 165 8.75 25.81 -22.40
C ASN A 165 8.93 24.40 -21.79
N GLY A 166 10.08 24.18 -21.13
CA GLY A 166 10.42 22.90 -20.52
C GLY A 166 10.97 21.84 -21.48
N ALA A 167 11.21 22.16 -22.75
CA ALA A 167 11.78 21.23 -23.73
C ALA A 167 13.31 21.09 -23.61
N ASN A 168 13.80 19.86 -23.71
CA ASN A 168 15.21 19.55 -23.85
C ASN A 168 15.57 19.18 -25.30
N SER A 169 14.61 18.66 -26.05
CA SER A 169 14.73 18.27 -27.46
C SER A 169 13.35 18.24 -28.10
N TYR A 170 13.31 17.98 -29.41
CA TYR A 170 12.09 17.90 -30.21
C TYR A 170 12.08 16.62 -31.03
N VAL A 171 10.91 16.14 -31.39
CA VAL A 171 10.76 15.05 -32.34
C VAL A 171 9.94 15.57 -33.53
N VAL A 172 10.47 15.41 -34.73
CA VAL A 172 9.83 15.81 -35.98
C VAL A 172 9.24 14.60 -36.68
N TYR A 173 8.00 14.71 -37.10
CA TYR A 173 7.27 13.66 -37.81
C TYR A 173 6.92 14.11 -39.21
N ARG A 174 7.07 13.22 -40.20
CA ARG A 174 6.56 13.33 -41.55
C ARG A 174 5.55 12.21 -41.78
N ASP A 175 4.33 12.55 -42.13
CA ASP A 175 3.23 11.61 -42.38
C ASP A 175 2.99 10.64 -41.19
N GLY A 176 3.19 11.14 -39.96
CA GLY A 176 3.06 10.36 -38.73
C GLY A 176 4.29 9.50 -38.40
N VAL A 177 5.33 9.48 -39.24
CA VAL A 177 6.58 8.74 -38.97
C VAL A 177 7.65 9.69 -38.46
N GLN A 178 8.33 9.31 -37.37
CA GLN A 178 9.46 10.07 -36.85
C GLN A 178 10.62 10.10 -37.83
N ILE A 179 11.09 11.31 -38.19
CA ILE A 179 12.21 11.53 -39.10
C ILE A 179 13.43 12.18 -38.46
N GLY A 180 13.30 12.76 -37.27
CA GLY A 180 14.42 13.37 -36.57
C GLY A 180 14.12 13.72 -35.13
N GLN A 181 15.21 13.94 -34.34
CA GLN A 181 15.13 14.36 -32.94
C GLN A 181 16.17 15.47 -32.63
N PRO A 182 15.94 16.69 -33.15
CA PRO A 182 16.85 17.81 -32.93
C PRO A 182 16.74 18.39 -31.51
N THR A 183 17.83 19.00 -31.03
CA THR A 183 17.86 19.83 -29.82
C THR A 183 17.65 21.32 -30.12
N THR A 184 17.59 21.69 -31.39
CA THR A 184 17.32 23.04 -31.88
C THR A 184 15.87 23.18 -32.34
N THR A 185 15.42 24.38 -32.59
CA THR A 185 14.06 24.69 -33.07
C THR A 185 13.93 24.66 -34.60
N SER A 186 14.77 23.87 -35.25
CA SER A 186 14.78 23.69 -36.67
C SER A 186 15.21 22.28 -37.09
N PHE A 187 14.73 21.82 -38.21
CA PHE A 187 15.09 20.53 -38.79
C PHE A 187 14.99 20.63 -40.32
N SER A 188 15.94 20.05 -41.05
CA SER A 188 15.89 19.95 -42.51
C SER A 188 15.65 18.51 -42.89
N ASP A 189 14.59 18.28 -43.62
CA ASP A 189 14.21 17.00 -44.20
C ASP A 189 14.70 16.93 -45.65
N SER A 190 15.34 15.85 -46.03
CA SER A 190 15.90 15.59 -47.35
C SER A 190 15.27 14.35 -47.99
N ASP A 191 15.62 14.09 -49.21
CA ASP A 191 15.17 12.92 -49.98
C ASP A 191 13.65 12.86 -50.17
N LEU A 192 13.03 14.04 -50.35
CA LEU A 192 11.62 14.16 -50.74
C LEU A 192 11.43 13.94 -52.22
N ILE A 193 10.24 13.54 -52.59
CA ILE A 193 9.82 13.42 -54.01
C ILE A 193 9.20 14.76 -54.45
N ALA A 194 9.59 15.26 -55.59
CA ALA A 194 9.03 16.48 -56.15
C ALA A 194 7.51 16.34 -56.42
N GLU A 195 6.80 17.46 -56.38
CA GLU A 195 5.34 17.56 -56.61
C GLU A 195 4.51 16.60 -55.71
N THR A 196 5.03 16.29 -54.52
CA THR A 196 4.41 15.36 -53.57
C THR A 196 3.99 16.09 -52.30
N GLN A 197 2.83 15.74 -51.79
CA GLN A 197 2.30 16.30 -50.55
C GLN A 197 2.88 15.56 -49.32
N TYR A 198 3.28 16.33 -48.30
CA TYR A 198 3.77 15.83 -47.02
C TYR A 198 3.13 16.60 -45.89
N LYS A 199 2.98 15.90 -44.73
CA LYS A 199 2.41 16.43 -43.50
C LYS A 199 3.47 16.43 -42.41
N TYR A 200 3.69 17.57 -41.78
CA TYR A 200 4.66 17.70 -40.70
C TYR A 200 3.99 18.06 -39.38
N THR A 201 4.46 17.38 -38.32
CA THR A 201 4.13 17.72 -36.94
C THR A 201 5.39 17.65 -36.09
N VAL A 202 5.39 18.35 -34.95
CA VAL A 202 6.51 18.41 -34.01
C VAL A 202 6.01 18.21 -32.57
N THR A 203 6.73 17.45 -31.76
CA THR A 203 6.54 17.37 -30.33
C THR A 203 7.79 17.84 -29.61
N ALA A 204 7.64 18.43 -28.45
CA ALA A 204 8.74 18.76 -27.56
C ALA A 204 8.94 17.63 -26.53
N VAL A 205 10.18 17.39 -26.10
CA VAL A 205 10.54 16.27 -25.22
C VAL A 205 11.41 16.76 -24.09
N ASN A 206 11.16 16.23 -22.90
CA ASN A 206 12.05 16.32 -21.73
C ASN A 206 12.13 14.97 -21.02
N THR A 207 12.75 14.93 -19.84
CA THR A 207 12.88 13.73 -19.01
C THR A 207 11.55 13.17 -18.50
N ASN A 208 10.47 13.96 -18.56
CA ASN A 208 9.14 13.59 -18.08
C ASN A 208 8.20 13.10 -19.19
N GLY A 209 8.63 13.22 -20.45
CA GLY A 209 7.88 12.73 -21.60
C GLY A 209 7.80 13.73 -22.76
N GLN A 210 6.83 13.47 -23.66
CA GLN A 210 6.57 14.30 -24.85
C GLN A 210 5.37 15.22 -24.60
N SER A 211 5.44 16.42 -25.21
CA SER A 211 4.30 17.34 -25.30
C SER A 211 3.18 16.76 -26.16
N PRO A 212 1.97 17.33 -26.11
CA PRO A 212 1.00 17.15 -27.18
C PRO A 212 1.60 17.51 -28.55
N VAL A 213 1.08 16.86 -29.60
CA VAL A 213 1.52 17.07 -30.99
C VAL A 213 1.12 18.46 -31.47
N SER A 214 2.01 19.15 -32.14
CA SER A 214 1.69 20.46 -32.78
C SER A 214 0.56 20.36 -33.77
N ALA A 215 0.04 21.51 -34.20
CA ALA A 215 -0.80 21.60 -35.39
C ALA A 215 -0.07 21.04 -36.60
N GLU A 216 -0.80 20.34 -37.47
CA GLU A 216 -0.28 19.76 -38.71
C GLU A 216 -0.05 20.84 -39.74
N VAL A 217 1.13 20.82 -40.37
CA VAL A 217 1.45 21.67 -41.53
C VAL A 217 1.51 20.79 -42.77
N VAL A 218 0.71 21.10 -43.74
CA VAL A 218 0.66 20.37 -45.02
C VAL A 218 1.36 21.18 -46.07
N ILE A 219 2.34 20.58 -46.75
CA ILE A 219 3.07 21.21 -47.89
C ILE A 219 3.01 20.33 -49.12
N THR A 220 3.30 20.93 -50.28
CA THR A 220 3.61 20.20 -51.51
C THR A 220 4.99 20.65 -52.00
N THR A 221 5.88 19.70 -52.27
CA THR A 221 7.21 19.98 -52.80
C THR A 221 7.13 20.61 -54.18
N ALA A 222 8.11 21.43 -54.51
CA ALA A 222 8.17 22.09 -55.84
C ALA A 222 8.45 21.08 -56.97
N ALA A 223 8.26 21.51 -58.20
CA ALA A 223 8.63 20.73 -59.38
C ALA A 223 10.14 20.44 -59.41
N ALA A 224 10.51 19.28 -59.94
CA ALA A 224 11.90 18.83 -59.99
C ALA A 224 12.80 19.85 -60.69
N GLY A 225 13.97 20.14 -60.11
CA GLY A 225 14.92 21.12 -60.63
C GLY A 225 14.64 22.56 -60.19
N THR A 226 13.63 22.79 -59.36
CA THR A 226 13.32 24.11 -58.78
C THR A 226 14.03 24.24 -57.42
N SER A 227 15.27 24.71 -57.43
CA SER A 227 16.05 24.87 -56.15
C SER A 227 15.66 26.11 -55.34
N THR A 228 14.70 26.91 -55.82
CA THR A 228 14.22 28.09 -55.10
C THR A 228 13.27 27.64 -53.97
N ALA A 229 13.52 28.12 -52.75
CA ALA A 229 12.62 27.89 -51.64
C ALA A 229 11.21 28.39 -51.93
N GLY A 230 10.20 27.55 -51.73
CA GLY A 230 8.79 27.92 -51.82
C GLY A 230 8.36 28.90 -50.75
N ALA A 231 7.11 29.27 -50.79
CA ALA A 231 6.53 30.08 -49.71
C ALA A 231 6.56 29.33 -48.36
N VAL A 232 6.75 30.06 -47.29
CA VAL A 232 6.63 29.51 -45.92
C VAL A 232 5.18 29.14 -45.68
N VAL A 233 4.94 27.88 -45.38
CA VAL A 233 3.60 27.36 -45.05
C VAL A 233 3.54 27.17 -43.53
N LYS A 234 2.46 27.65 -42.92
CA LYS A 234 2.14 27.45 -41.53
C LYS A 234 0.86 26.63 -41.39
N ALA A 235 0.64 26.07 -40.22
CA ALA A 235 -0.64 25.44 -39.92
C ALA A 235 -1.79 26.44 -40.07
N THR A 236 -2.92 25.98 -40.56
CA THR A 236 -4.14 26.80 -40.65
C THR A 236 -4.70 27.07 -39.27
N ASP A 237 -5.45 28.16 -39.10
CA ASP A 237 -6.10 28.49 -37.82
C ASP A 237 -7.01 27.35 -37.36
N GLU A 238 -7.64 26.63 -38.27
CA GLU A 238 -8.46 25.46 -37.99
C GLU A 238 -7.60 24.30 -37.44
N ALA A 239 -6.45 24.01 -38.05
CA ALA A 239 -5.53 22.98 -37.57
C ALA A 239 -4.95 23.33 -36.19
N ILE A 240 -4.65 24.60 -35.96
CA ILE A 240 -4.20 25.11 -34.65
C ILE A 240 -5.31 24.94 -33.60
N ALA A 241 -6.55 25.30 -33.94
CA ALA A 241 -7.69 25.14 -33.04
C ALA A 241 -7.95 23.67 -32.68
N ILE A 242 -7.87 22.77 -33.66
CA ILE A 242 -8.03 21.32 -33.44
C ILE A 242 -6.90 20.78 -32.58
N ALA A 243 -5.64 21.10 -32.86
CA ALA A 243 -4.50 20.63 -32.08
C ALA A 243 -4.56 21.18 -30.64
N THR A 244 -4.97 22.42 -30.47
CA THR A 244 -5.20 23.04 -29.15
C THR A 244 -6.33 22.36 -28.40
N ALA A 245 -7.45 22.03 -29.08
CA ALA A 245 -8.56 21.31 -28.48
C ALA A 245 -8.16 19.88 -28.08
N ILE A 246 -7.38 19.17 -28.89
CA ILE A 246 -6.85 17.85 -28.58
C ILE A 246 -5.87 17.93 -27.39
N ALA A 247 -4.96 18.91 -27.38
CA ALA A 247 -4.03 19.13 -26.28
C ALA A 247 -4.76 19.45 -24.96
N ASN A 248 -5.81 20.26 -25.04
CA ASN A 248 -6.68 20.59 -23.91
C ASN A 248 -7.49 19.36 -23.45
N ALA A 249 -7.98 18.55 -24.38
CA ALA A 249 -8.70 17.32 -24.08
C ALA A 249 -7.77 16.23 -23.50
N ALA A 250 -6.53 16.18 -23.93
CA ALA A 250 -5.52 15.21 -23.43
C ALA A 250 -4.93 15.61 -22.08
N GLY A 251 -5.08 16.88 -21.67
CA GLY A 251 -4.47 17.36 -20.42
C GLY A 251 -5.16 18.51 -19.69
N GLN A 252 -6.26 19.07 -20.18
CA GLN A 252 -6.81 20.29 -19.59
C GLN A 252 -8.29 20.59 -19.84
N SER A 253 -9.15 19.65 -19.93
CA SER A 253 -10.59 19.97 -19.94
C SER A 253 -11.25 19.15 -18.85
N GLY A 254 -11.40 19.73 -17.67
CA GLY A 254 -12.11 19.08 -16.62
C GLY A 254 -11.56 19.40 -15.23
N LEU A 255 -12.25 18.90 -14.27
CA LEU A 255 -11.89 18.92 -12.86
C LEU A 255 -10.48 18.33 -12.69
N SER A 256 -9.57 19.11 -12.07
CA SER A 256 -8.20 18.74 -11.80
C SER A 256 -7.76 19.27 -10.42
N PHE A 257 -6.66 18.76 -9.88
CA PHE A 257 -6.11 19.27 -8.63
C PHE A 257 -4.59 19.40 -8.68
N THR A 258 -4.06 20.20 -7.78
CA THR A 258 -2.62 20.35 -7.54
C THR A 258 -2.30 20.07 -6.08
N VAL A 259 -1.11 19.53 -5.83
CA VAL A 259 -0.58 19.31 -4.47
C VAL A 259 0.50 20.34 -4.22
N GLY A 260 0.30 21.17 -3.20
CA GLY A 260 1.24 22.19 -2.73
C GLY A 260 2.02 21.72 -1.50
N GLU A 261 2.84 22.62 -0.98
CA GLU A 261 3.61 22.36 0.23
C GLU A 261 2.73 22.01 1.43
N GLY A 262 3.23 21.07 2.26
CA GLY A 262 2.57 20.69 3.51
C GLY A 262 1.23 19.98 3.34
N GLY A 263 0.94 19.43 2.14
CA GLY A 263 -0.30 18.70 1.87
C GLY A 263 -1.48 19.64 1.50
N ALA A 264 -1.20 20.86 1.07
CA ALA A 264 -2.23 21.75 0.53
C ALA A 264 -2.71 21.22 -0.82
N ILE A 265 -4.02 21.11 -0.99
CA ILE A 265 -4.66 20.69 -2.23
C ILE A 265 -5.45 21.86 -2.78
N GLN A 266 -5.30 22.14 -4.07
CA GLN A 266 -6.08 23.13 -4.79
C GLN A 266 -6.78 22.44 -5.96
N LEU A 267 -8.10 22.47 -5.99
CA LEU A 267 -8.88 22.03 -7.13
C LEU A 267 -9.04 23.15 -8.16
N SER A 268 -9.26 22.76 -9.41
CA SER A 268 -9.50 23.70 -10.50
C SER A 268 -10.88 24.40 -10.39
N ASP A 269 -11.10 25.38 -11.26
CA ASP A 269 -12.32 26.20 -11.23
C ASP A 269 -13.60 25.41 -11.56
N GLU A 270 -13.47 24.26 -12.16
CA GLU A 270 -14.57 23.33 -12.46
C GLU A 270 -15.08 22.57 -11.22
N ALA A 271 -14.34 22.63 -10.12
CA ALA A 271 -14.75 22.00 -8.87
C ALA A 271 -16.01 22.66 -8.28
N ILE A 272 -16.94 21.83 -7.85
CA ILE A 272 -18.25 22.27 -7.35
C ILE A 272 -18.13 22.61 -5.86
N VAL A 273 -18.35 23.89 -5.56
CA VAL A 273 -18.42 24.37 -4.16
C VAL A 273 -19.62 23.74 -3.47
N GLY A 274 -19.44 23.29 -2.24
CA GLY A 274 -20.45 22.56 -1.46
C GLY A 274 -20.56 21.07 -1.74
N ALA A 275 -19.89 20.57 -2.78
CA ALA A 275 -19.81 19.13 -3.00
C ALA A 275 -18.76 18.47 -2.08
N GLU A 276 -18.97 17.18 -1.81
CA GLU A 276 -18.05 16.37 -1.02
C GLU A 276 -17.04 15.66 -1.93
N TYR A 277 -15.81 15.61 -1.47
CA TYR A 277 -14.70 14.94 -2.12
C TYR A 277 -13.99 14.02 -1.14
N VAL A 278 -13.30 13.02 -1.66
CA VAL A 278 -12.45 12.11 -0.89
C VAL A 278 -11.06 12.10 -1.48
N ALA A 279 -10.06 12.22 -0.62
CA ALA A 279 -8.66 12.06 -0.95
C ALA A 279 -8.13 10.75 -0.37
N TYR A 280 -7.44 9.97 -1.18
CA TYR A 280 -6.65 8.81 -0.78
C TYR A 280 -5.19 9.14 -1.00
N TYR A 281 -4.34 8.85 -0.03
CA TYR A 281 -2.91 9.13 -0.14
C TYR A 281 -2.08 8.30 0.84
N VAL A 282 -0.78 8.21 0.58
CA VAL A 282 0.19 7.62 1.50
C VAL A 282 0.95 8.74 2.20
N ALA A 283 1.07 8.66 3.51
CA ALA A 283 1.87 9.57 4.31
C ALA A 283 2.85 8.81 5.19
N SER A 284 4.07 9.35 5.34
CA SER A 284 5.03 8.85 6.32
C SER A 284 4.73 9.47 7.68
N VAL A 285 4.49 8.64 8.68
CA VAL A 285 4.24 9.07 10.05
C VAL A 285 5.36 8.59 10.97
N ASN A 286 5.78 9.45 11.90
CA ASN A 286 6.77 9.12 12.91
C ASN A 286 6.09 8.52 14.15
N GLY A 287 6.83 7.70 14.90
CA GLY A 287 6.31 7.07 16.12
C GLY A 287 5.34 5.92 15.85
N ALA A 288 5.35 5.37 14.65
CA ALA A 288 4.59 4.17 14.33
C ALA A 288 5.22 2.92 14.98
N THR A 289 4.36 2.00 15.37
CA THR A 289 4.76 0.64 15.77
C THR A 289 4.24 -0.33 14.71
N THR A 290 5.16 -1.08 14.09
CA THR A 290 4.84 -2.00 13.01
C THR A 290 5.08 -3.45 13.47
N ILE A 291 4.14 -4.33 13.17
CA ILE A 291 4.27 -5.78 13.31
C ILE A 291 4.08 -6.38 11.93
N THR A 292 5.09 -7.12 11.46
CA THR A 292 5.03 -7.77 10.15
C THR A 292 4.77 -9.26 10.32
N VAL A 293 3.72 -9.76 9.70
CA VAL A 293 3.46 -11.20 9.61
C VAL A 293 4.12 -11.73 8.34
N GLY A 294 5.27 -12.38 8.48
CA GLY A 294 6.02 -12.94 7.37
C GLY A 294 5.59 -14.36 7.03
N ALA A 295 5.74 -14.76 5.77
CA ALA A 295 5.42 -16.11 5.33
C ALA A 295 6.38 -17.17 5.92
N ASP A 296 7.62 -16.78 6.23
CA ASP A 296 8.69 -17.67 6.67
C ASP A 296 9.16 -17.40 8.12
N THR A 297 8.46 -16.52 8.83
CA THR A 297 8.80 -16.18 10.23
C THR A 297 7.80 -16.83 11.17
N PHE A 298 8.33 -17.57 12.16
CA PHE A 298 7.52 -18.31 13.14
C PHE A 298 7.99 -18.01 14.55
N ALA A 299 7.07 -18.10 15.48
CA ALA A 299 7.35 -17.87 16.90
C ALA A 299 8.40 -18.82 17.47
N SER A 300 9.20 -18.31 18.40
CA SER A 300 10.14 -19.10 19.20
C SER A 300 9.39 -20.00 20.20
N ALA A 301 10.13 -20.95 20.77
CA ALA A 301 9.62 -21.75 21.88
C ALA A 301 9.80 -21.01 23.21
N PHE A 302 8.85 -21.22 24.12
CA PHE A 302 8.84 -20.62 25.46
C PHE A 302 8.81 -21.67 26.55
N GLU A 303 9.38 -21.35 27.71
CA GLU A 303 8.97 -21.93 28.99
C GLU A 303 7.89 -21.04 29.56
N ILE A 304 6.82 -21.64 30.07
CA ILE A 304 5.69 -20.89 30.61
C ILE A 304 5.48 -21.27 32.06
N TYR A 305 5.41 -20.25 32.91
CA TYR A 305 5.04 -20.39 34.32
C TYR A 305 3.69 -19.72 34.54
N GLY A 306 2.77 -20.44 35.14
CA GLY A 306 1.46 -19.95 35.54
C GLY A 306 1.35 -20.00 37.07
N ASP A 307 1.03 -18.87 37.69
CA ASP A 307 0.84 -18.75 39.12
C ASP A 307 -0.65 -18.61 39.45
N ALA A 308 -1.15 -19.47 40.31
CA ALA A 308 -2.56 -19.49 40.72
C ALA A 308 -2.69 -19.85 42.21
N TYR A 309 -3.92 -19.79 42.73
CA TYR A 309 -4.26 -20.23 44.07
C TYR A 309 -5.27 -21.36 44.03
N ILE A 310 -5.07 -22.32 44.94
CA ILE A 310 -6.01 -23.40 45.16
C ILE A 310 -6.50 -23.33 46.61
N ARG A 311 -7.75 -23.68 46.85
CA ARG A 311 -8.38 -23.71 48.16
C ARG A 311 -8.67 -25.16 48.56
N ASP A 312 -8.21 -25.56 49.73
CA ASP A 312 -8.54 -26.85 50.31
C ASP A 312 -10.00 -26.85 50.78
N GLN A 313 -10.76 -27.86 50.35
CA GLN A 313 -12.18 -27.96 50.68
C GLN A 313 -12.42 -28.15 52.18
N SER A 314 -11.50 -28.85 52.86
CA SER A 314 -11.67 -29.23 54.27
C SER A 314 -11.22 -28.15 55.25
N SER A 315 -10.11 -27.46 54.96
CA SER A 315 -9.58 -26.40 55.83
C SER A 315 -10.04 -25.00 55.42
N GLY A 316 -10.41 -24.81 54.18
CA GLY A 316 -10.73 -23.50 53.58
C GLY A 316 -9.49 -22.62 53.36
N GLU A 317 -8.28 -23.16 53.56
CA GLU A 317 -7.03 -22.44 53.40
C GLU A 317 -6.61 -22.37 51.94
N ASP A 318 -6.05 -21.24 51.54
CA ASP A 318 -5.48 -21.02 50.20
C ASP A 318 -4.01 -21.45 50.17
N SER A 319 -3.63 -22.18 49.17
CA SER A 319 -2.24 -22.56 48.87
C SER A 319 -1.84 -22.08 47.49
N PHE A 320 -0.59 -21.68 47.37
CA PHE A 320 -0.03 -21.28 46.08
C PHE A 320 0.21 -22.52 45.21
N ILE A 321 -0.15 -22.45 43.93
CA ILE A 321 0.18 -23.45 42.92
C ILE A 321 0.89 -22.80 41.74
N GLN A 322 2.02 -23.37 41.36
CA GLN A 322 2.76 -23.00 40.17
C GLN A 322 2.65 -24.11 39.12
N LEU A 323 2.23 -23.70 37.94
CA LEU A 323 2.19 -24.52 36.74
C LEU A 323 3.43 -24.20 35.90
N HIS A 324 4.16 -25.21 35.46
CA HIS A 324 5.34 -25.04 34.66
C HIS A 324 5.24 -25.91 33.41
N TYR A 325 5.20 -25.28 32.22
CA TYR A 325 5.20 -25.90 30.90
C TYR A 325 6.59 -25.73 30.30
N PHE A 326 7.27 -26.84 30.04
CA PHE A 326 8.71 -26.85 29.71
C PHE A 326 9.05 -26.41 28.29
N ASN A 327 8.13 -26.58 27.35
CA ASN A 327 8.38 -26.26 25.94
C ASN A 327 7.05 -26.01 25.25
N ALA A 328 6.67 -24.76 25.19
CA ALA A 328 5.43 -24.29 24.59
C ALA A 328 5.73 -23.50 23.33
N ARG A 329 5.08 -23.84 22.23
CA ARG A 329 5.20 -23.08 20.98
C ARG A 329 3.85 -22.54 20.59
N PRO A 330 3.72 -21.24 20.33
CA PRO A 330 2.49 -20.68 19.80
C PRO A 330 2.15 -21.36 18.47
N GLN A 331 0.88 -21.67 18.27
CA GLN A 331 0.39 -22.11 16.97
C GLN A 331 0.48 -20.96 15.99
N SER A 332 0.84 -21.24 14.74
CA SER A 332 0.97 -20.23 13.69
C SER A 332 -0.40 -19.68 13.23
N ASN A 333 -1.47 -20.40 13.52
CA ASN A 333 -2.84 -19.98 13.24
C ASN A 333 -3.40 -19.24 14.45
N PHE A 334 -3.67 -17.97 14.27
CA PHE A 334 -4.42 -17.16 15.24
C PHE A 334 -5.53 -16.41 14.52
N THR A 335 -6.57 -16.06 15.25
CA THR A 335 -7.68 -15.28 14.71
C THR A 335 -7.78 -13.97 15.47
N LEU A 336 -7.79 -12.88 14.74
CA LEU A 336 -8.06 -11.55 15.25
C LEU A 336 -9.45 -11.13 14.79
N THR A 337 -10.41 -11.05 15.70
CA THR A 337 -11.77 -10.64 15.39
C THR A 337 -11.97 -9.19 15.79
N GLN A 338 -12.36 -8.36 14.84
CA GLN A 338 -12.74 -6.97 15.08
C GLN A 338 -14.26 -6.84 14.99
N SER A 339 -14.88 -6.29 16.02
CA SER A 339 -16.32 -6.06 16.11
C SER A 339 -16.60 -4.61 16.48
N ALA A 340 -17.64 -4.02 15.90
CA ALA A 340 -18.11 -2.69 16.29
C ALA A 340 -18.83 -2.67 17.65
N LYS A 341 -19.20 -3.85 18.18
CA LYS A 341 -20.04 -3.99 19.38
C LYS A 341 -19.31 -4.58 20.57
N GLU A 342 -18.23 -5.31 20.34
CA GLU A 342 -17.51 -6.05 21.37
C GLU A 342 -16.01 -5.73 21.31
N PRO A 343 -15.29 -5.74 22.45
CA PRO A 343 -13.86 -5.58 22.48
C PRO A 343 -13.17 -6.63 21.61
N THR A 344 -12.06 -6.26 20.99
CA THR A 344 -11.21 -7.21 20.29
C THR A 344 -10.61 -8.20 21.25
N SER A 345 -10.90 -9.49 21.09
CA SER A 345 -10.30 -10.56 21.88
C SER A 345 -9.13 -11.20 21.13
N LEU A 346 -8.11 -11.59 21.89
CA LEU A 346 -6.95 -12.34 21.40
C LEU A 346 -6.91 -13.68 22.10
N SER A 347 -7.00 -14.77 21.35
CA SER A 347 -6.81 -16.12 21.82
C SER A 347 -5.55 -16.72 21.19
N ILE A 348 -4.63 -17.15 22.03
CA ILE A 348 -3.37 -17.77 21.63
C ILE A 348 -3.31 -19.18 22.15
N VAL A 349 -3.07 -20.10 21.26
CA VAL A 349 -2.91 -21.52 21.58
C VAL A 349 -1.45 -21.90 21.46
N PHE A 350 -0.92 -22.54 22.48
CA PHE A 350 0.41 -23.11 22.51
C PHE A 350 0.33 -24.62 22.45
N ASP A 351 1.07 -25.21 21.53
CA ASP A 351 1.34 -26.65 21.54
C ASP A 351 2.44 -26.94 22.54
N LEU A 352 2.22 -27.94 23.39
CA LEU A 352 3.15 -28.33 24.45
C LEU A 352 3.98 -29.52 24.01
N PHE A 353 5.29 -29.38 24.09
CA PHE A 353 6.26 -30.41 23.74
C PHE A 353 7.01 -30.91 25.00
N PRO A 354 7.45 -32.15 25.03
CA PRO A 354 8.17 -32.68 26.18
C PRO A 354 9.57 -32.03 26.33
N ASN A 355 10.06 -32.02 27.56
CA ASN A 355 11.46 -31.76 27.87
C ASN A 355 12.33 -33.00 27.58
N ASP A 356 13.62 -32.92 27.85
CA ASP A 356 14.59 -34.02 27.66
C ASP A 356 14.28 -35.27 28.51
N LYS A 357 13.44 -35.14 29.53
CA LYS A 357 13.00 -36.24 30.41
C LYS A 357 11.64 -36.81 30.00
N GLY A 358 11.01 -36.25 28.99
CA GLY A 358 9.68 -36.65 28.54
C GLY A 358 8.52 -35.96 29.25
N ASP A 359 8.80 -34.96 30.13
CA ASP A 359 7.74 -34.25 30.84
C ASP A 359 7.19 -33.09 29.99
N LEU A 360 5.87 -32.94 29.97
CA LEU A 360 5.17 -31.84 29.31
C LEU A 360 4.96 -30.65 30.26
N ALA A 361 4.55 -30.92 31.46
CA ALA A 361 4.30 -29.92 32.50
C ALA A 361 4.50 -30.47 33.92
N THR A 362 4.66 -29.55 34.85
CA THR A 362 4.71 -29.86 36.30
C THR A 362 3.79 -28.90 37.06
N TYR A 363 3.07 -29.44 38.03
CA TYR A 363 2.25 -28.66 38.98
C TYR A 363 2.88 -28.77 40.38
N LYS A 364 3.25 -27.62 40.96
CA LYS A 364 3.88 -27.55 42.28
C LYS A 364 2.96 -26.80 43.25
N ILE A 365 2.58 -27.45 44.32
CA ILE A 365 1.76 -26.85 45.37
C ILE A 365 2.68 -26.51 46.53
N VAL A 366 2.62 -25.26 46.97
CA VAL A 366 3.36 -24.77 48.13
C VAL A 366 2.34 -24.48 49.24
N LYS A 367 2.50 -25.21 50.36
CA LYS A 367 1.67 -25.04 51.55
C LYS A 367 2.27 -24.00 52.46
#